data_b3052b0acfa9f7b093c7048f081c296e
#
_entry.id   b3052b0acfa9f7b093c7048f081c296e
#
_cell.length_a   1.000
_cell.length_b   1.000
_cell.length_c   1.000
_cell.angle_alpha   90.00
_cell.angle_beta   90.00
_cell.angle_gamma   90.00
#
_symmetry.space_group_name_H-M   'P 1'
#
loop_
_entity.id
_entity.type
_entity.pdbx_description
1 polymer ?
#
loop_
_entity_poly.entity_id
_entity_poly.type
_entity_poly.pdbx_seq_one_letter_code
_entity_poly.pdbx_strand_id
1 'polypeptide(L)' 'HYIGLEPNAAYTLDRNTHSVKALAGRAWISLDGQDHVVEPGCEFVLPVPHNRAIISGLSRHTVYLEIR' A
#
# COMPACT_ATOMS: atom_id res chain seq x y z
N HIS A 1 7.53 -6.28 -7.85
CA HIS A 1 8.03 -4.93 -7.61
C HIS A 1 8.03 -4.62 -6.11
N TYR A 2 9.17 -4.26 -5.58
CA TYR A 2 9.34 -4.00 -4.15
C TYR A 2 9.66 -2.54 -3.94
N ILE A 3 9.04 -1.93 -2.92
CA ILE A 3 9.37 -0.56 -2.53
C ILE A 3 9.54 -0.48 -1.02
N GLY A 4 10.39 0.46 -0.59
CA GLY A 4 10.49 0.86 0.81
C GLY A 4 9.83 2.21 0.96
N LEU A 5 8.91 2.32 1.89
CA LEU A 5 8.13 3.53 2.12
C LEU A 5 8.49 4.08 3.48
N GLU A 6 9.16 5.24 3.47
CA GLU A 6 9.58 5.87 4.72
C GLU A 6 8.40 6.45 5.48
N PRO A 7 8.54 6.66 6.79
CA PRO A 7 7.48 7.29 7.58
C PRO A 7 7.03 8.61 6.96
N ASN A 8 5.74 8.84 6.93
CA ASN A 8 5.12 10.05 6.36
C ASN A 8 5.27 10.19 4.85
N ALA A 9 5.84 9.20 4.18
CA ALA A 9 5.89 9.19 2.72
C ALA A 9 4.62 8.57 2.18
N ALA A 10 4.25 8.96 0.97
CA ALA A 10 3.11 8.41 0.27
C ALA A 10 3.52 8.01 -1.14
N TYR A 11 2.87 6.97 -1.65
CA TYR A 11 3.16 6.46 -2.98
C TYR A 11 1.85 6.23 -3.71
N THR A 12 1.74 6.79 -4.92
CA THR A 12 0.54 6.62 -5.74
C THR A 12 0.67 5.33 -6.53
N LEU A 13 -0.29 4.42 -6.35
CA LEU A 13 -0.30 3.15 -7.06
C LEU A 13 -0.82 3.33 -8.48
N ASP A 14 -0.23 2.57 -9.40
CA ASP A 14 -0.71 2.49 -10.77
C ASP A 14 -2.14 1.94 -10.75
N ARG A 15 -3.00 2.46 -11.64
CA ARG A 15 -4.42 2.07 -11.68
C ARG A 15 -4.62 0.60 -12.07
N ASN A 16 -3.60 -0.07 -12.55
CA ASN A 16 -3.64 -1.50 -12.88
C ASN A 16 -2.92 -2.35 -11.85
N THR A 17 -2.55 -1.79 -10.71
CA THR A 17 -1.98 -2.56 -9.61
C THR A 17 -3.01 -3.55 -9.10
N HIS A 18 -2.64 -4.82 -9.01
CA HIS A 18 -3.55 -5.89 -8.59
C HIS A 18 -3.58 -6.06 -7.08
N SER A 19 -2.45 -5.95 -6.43
CA SER A 19 -2.38 -6.19 -5.00
C SER A 19 -1.16 -5.52 -4.38
N VAL A 20 -1.23 -5.32 -3.06
CA VAL A 20 -0.13 -4.82 -2.26
C VAL A 20 0.00 -5.72 -1.04
N LYS A 21 1.20 -6.21 -0.79
CA LYS A 21 1.48 -7.01 0.40
C LYS A 21 2.46 -6.26 1.29
N ALA A 22 2.14 -6.13 2.56
CA ALA A 22 3.06 -5.56 3.53
C ALA A 22 4.02 -6.64 3.99
N LEU A 23 5.30 -6.47 3.69
CA LEU A 23 6.34 -7.43 4.07
C LEU A 23 6.87 -7.12 5.46
N ALA A 24 7.01 -5.84 5.79
CA ALA A 24 7.44 -5.39 7.09
C ALA A 24 6.79 -4.05 7.36
N GLY A 25 6.23 -3.88 8.55
CA GLY A 25 5.52 -2.67 8.93
C GLY A 25 4.08 -2.68 8.47
N ARG A 26 3.35 -1.66 8.88
CA ARG A 26 1.93 -1.49 8.60
C ARG A 26 1.73 -0.37 7.60
N ALA A 27 0.84 -0.57 6.65
CA ALA A 27 0.55 0.43 5.63
C ALA A 27 -0.93 0.80 5.63
N TRP A 28 -1.22 1.95 5.05
CA TRP A 28 -2.56 2.50 4.93
C TRP A 28 -2.81 2.82 3.46
N ILE A 29 -3.88 2.23 2.89
CA ILE A 29 -4.27 2.49 1.51
C ILE A 29 -5.56 3.29 1.51
N SER A 30 -5.55 4.39 0.77
CA SER A 30 -6.75 5.17 0.49
C SER A 30 -7.20 4.86 -0.93
N LEU A 31 -8.39 4.28 -1.08
CA LEU A 31 -8.94 3.87 -2.36
C LEU A 31 -10.40 4.27 -2.42
N ASP A 32 -10.75 5.08 -3.45
CA ASP A 32 -12.12 5.51 -3.70
C ASP A 32 -12.79 6.13 -2.46
N GLY A 33 -12.03 6.93 -1.72
CA GLY A 33 -12.52 7.62 -0.53
C GLY A 33 -12.62 6.73 0.71
N GLN A 34 -12.17 5.49 0.64
CA GLN A 34 -12.16 4.57 1.77
C GLN A 34 -10.74 4.21 2.16
N ASP A 35 -10.53 4.09 3.46
CA ASP A 35 -9.21 3.81 4.01
C ASP A 35 -9.14 2.36 4.49
N HIS A 36 -8.02 1.71 4.18
CA HIS A 36 -7.79 0.32 4.56
C HIS A 36 -6.40 0.19 5.17
N VAL A 37 -6.31 -0.55 6.26
CA VAL A 37 -5.02 -0.84 6.90
C VAL A 37 -4.54 -2.20 6.42
N VAL A 38 -3.28 -2.26 6.00
CA VAL A 38 -2.64 -3.50 5.58
C VAL A 38 -1.63 -3.89 6.64
N GLU A 39 -1.94 -4.96 7.37
CA GLU A 39 -1.07 -5.45 8.44
C GLU A 39 0.13 -6.18 7.87
N PRO A 40 1.25 -6.26 8.61
CA PRO A 40 2.42 -7.01 8.15
C PRO A 40 2.06 -8.46 7.82
N GLY A 41 2.52 -8.93 6.68
CA GLY A 41 2.24 -10.27 6.20
C GLY A 41 0.91 -10.43 5.47
N CYS A 42 0.07 -9.41 5.46
CA CYS A 42 -1.23 -9.45 4.77
C CYS A 42 -1.14 -8.83 3.39
N GLU A 43 -2.00 -9.29 2.51
CA GLU A 43 -2.12 -8.78 1.16
C GLU A 43 -3.48 -8.11 0.98
N PHE A 44 -3.46 -6.93 0.37
CA PHE A 44 -4.68 -6.22 0.01
C PHE A 44 -4.87 -6.32 -1.50
N VAL A 45 -5.98 -6.92 -1.93
CA VAL A 45 -6.29 -7.10 -3.36
C VAL A 45 -7.13 -5.92 -3.84
N LEU A 46 -6.70 -5.32 -4.93
CA LEU A 46 -7.36 -4.16 -5.51
C LEU A 46 -8.21 -4.58 -6.71
N PRO A 47 -9.40 -3.97 -6.89
CA PRO A 47 -10.13 -4.16 -8.14
C PRO A 47 -9.34 -3.53 -9.30
N VAL A 48 -9.36 -4.14 -10.46
CA VAL A 48 -8.60 -3.65 -11.62
C VAL A 48 -9.54 -3.43 -12.79
N PRO A 49 -9.53 -2.27 -13.43
CA PRO A 49 -8.79 -1.07 -13.03
C PRO A 49 -9.45 -0.38 -11.84
N HIS A 50 -8.69 0.42 -11.14
CA HIS A 50 -9.23 1.23 -10.04
C HIS A 50 -8.87 2.70 -10.26
N ASN A 51 -9.52 3.56 -9.50
CA ASN A 51 -9.16 4.98 -9.46
C ASN A 51 -7.87 5.13 -8.68
N ARG A 52 -7.45 6.36 -8.45
CA ARG A 52 -6.22 6.62 -7.72
C ARG A 52 -6.25 5.92 -6.36
N ALA A 53 -5.22 5.17 -6.09
CA ALA A 53 -4.98 4.58 -4.78
C ALA A 53 -3.64 5.11 -4.27
N ILE A 54 -3.64 5.55 -3.01
CA ILE A 54 -2.44 6.10 -2.38
C ILE A 54 -2.12 5.25 -1.16
N ILE A 55 -0.86 4.83 -1.06
CA ILE A 55 -0.41 4.05 0.08
C ILE A 55 0.59 4.86 0.90
N SER A 56 0.44 4.79 2.21
CA SER A 56 1.30 5.48 3.17
C SER A 56 1.75 4.51 4.25
N GLY A 57 2.91 4.79 4.84
CA GLY A 57 3.40 3.99 5.95
C GLY A 57 2.77 4.45 7.26
N LEU A 58 2.37 3.49 8.11
CA LEU A 58 1.85 3.76 9.44
C LEU A 58 2.85 3.44 10.54
N SER A 59 4.02 2.92 10.18
CA SER A 59 5.04 2.55 11.13
C SER A 59 6.04 3.69 11.32
N ARG A 60 6.78 3.64 12.43
CA ARG A 60 7.86 4.60 12.68
C ARG A 60 9.08 4.31 11.80
N HIS A 61 9.16 3.11 11.27
CA HIS A 61 10.25 2.65 10.42
C HIS A 61 9.78 2.51 8.99
N THR A 62 10.71 2.31 8.08
CA THR A 62 10.38 2.06 6.68
C THR A 62 9.47 0.85 6.57
N VAL A 63 8.41 1.00 5.79
CA VAL A 63 7.49 -0.09 5.48
C VAL A 63 7.90 -0.69 4.15
N TYR A 64 8.09 -2.00 4.11
CA TYR A 64 8.48 -2.69 2.88
C TYR A 64 7.28 -3.37 2.27
N LEU A 65 7.05 -3.11 1.00
CA LEU A 65 5.86 -3.53 0.30
C LEU A 65 6.23 -4.29 -0.97
N GLU A 66 5.42 -5.30 -1.27
CA GLU A 66 5.46 -5.94 -2.58
C GLU A 66 4.23 -5.50 -3.35
N ILE A 67 4.45 -4.93 -4.54
CA ILE A 67 3.39 -4.40 -5.39
C ILE A 67 3.29 -5.28 -6.63
N ARG A 68 2.10 -5.74 -6.92
CA ARG A 68 1.85 -6.63 -8.06
C ARG A 68 0.84 -6.07 -9.02
#